data_f2e323c0dee2000d7acc6ef97b292360
#
_entry.id   f2e323c0dee2000d7acc6ef97b292360
#
_cell.length_a   1.000
_cell.length_b   1.000
_cell.length_c   1.000
_cell.angle_alpha   90.00
_cell.angle_beta   90.00
_cell.angle_gamma   90.00
#
_symmetry.space_group_name_H-M   'P 1'
#
loop_
_entity.id
_entity.type
_entity.pdbx_description
1 polymer ?
#
loop_
_entity_poly.entity_id
_entity_poly.type
_entity_poly.pdbx_seq_one_letter_code
_entity_poly.pdbx_strand_id
1 'polypeptide(L)'
;MKEMQGRIVKNFMDILIMTELRDSPMSGYDAISFIHKKFRLLVSSGTVYSLLYSLERDGLIEGKFSNRKRVYALTEKGEETVQTIQEASEQIQIFMSNLFKRLNNTKISKEELDTVVYSE
;
A
#
# COMPACT_ATOMS: atom_id res chain seq x y z
N MET A 1 0.61 7.83 14.74
CA MET A 1 1.62 7.18 13.88
C MET A 1 2.71 8.19 13.55
N LYS A 2 3.95 7.78 13.67
CA LYS A 2 5.05 8.67 13.35
C LYS A 2 5.12 8.90 11.85
N GLU A 3 5.71 10.02 11.47
CA GLU A 3 5.71 10.47 10.09
C GLU A 3 6.26 9.42 9.10
N MET A 4 7.40 8.82 9.41
CA MET A 4 8.02 7.83 8.53
C MET A 4 7.13 6.59 8.38
N GLN A 5 6.59 6.08 9.48
CA GLN A 5 5.66 4.96 9.43
C GLN A 5 4.45 5.30 8.59
N GLY A 6 3.93 6.53 8.74
CA GLY A 6 2.78 6.97 7.97
C GLY A 6 3.03 6.97 6.48
N ARG A 7 4.23 7.39 6.06
CA ARG A 7 4.58 7.41 4.64
C ARG A 7 4.68 5.99 4.07
N ILE A 8 5.27 5.08 4.83
CA ILE A 8 5.38 3.69 4.38
C ILE A 8 3.99 3.08 4.23
N VAL A 9 3.15 3.22 5.26
CA VAL A 9 1.80 2.66 5.24
C VAL A 9 0.99 3.28 4.10
N LYS A 10 1.10 4.59 3.91
CA LYS A 10 0.39 5.28 2.84
C LYS A 10 0.75 4.70 1.47
N ASN A 11 2.04 4.51 1.21
CA ASN A 11 2.46 3.99 -0.09
C ASN A 11 1.94 2.58 -0.33
N PHE A 12 1.94 1.73 0.68
CA PHE A 12 1.37 0.40 0.54
C PHE A 12 -0.14 0.44 0.32
N MET A 13 -0.84 1.34 0.99
CA MET A 13 -2.28 1.49 0.79
C MET A 13 -2.62 1.98 -0.60
N ASP A 14 -1.83 2.91 -1.14
CA ASP A 14 -2.02 3.38 -2.51
C ASP A 14 -1.94 2.21 -3.50
N ILE A 15 -0.90 1.41 -3.36
CA ILE A 15 -0.69 0.25 -4.24
C ILE A 15 -1.83 -0.75 -4.07
N LEU A 16 -2.23 -1.01 -2.84
CA LEU A 16 -3.28 -1.98 -2.56
C LEU A 16 -4.62 -1.54 -3.14
N ILE A 17 -4.96 -0.27 -2.96
CA ILE A 17 -6.20 0.28 -3.52
C ILE A 17 -6.20 0.17 -5.04
N MET A 18 -5.11 0.58 -5.68
CA MET A 18 -5.02 0.49 -7.14
C MET A 18 -5.11 -0.95 -7.64
N THR A 19 -4.47 -1.87 -6.94
CA THR A 19 -4.50 -3.28 -7.31
C THR A 19 -5.92 -3.83 -7.23
N GLU A 20 -6.66 -3.46 -6.19
CA GLU A 20 -8.04 -3.90 -6.04
C GLU A 20 -8.93 -3.26 -7.11
N LEU A 21 -8.71 -1.99 -7.42
CA LEU A 21 -9.48 -1.30 -8.46
C LEU A 21 -9.26 -1.89 -9.85
N ARG A 22 -8.13 -2.57 -10.06
CA ARG A 22 -7.90 -3.25 -11.33
C ARG A 22 -8.92 -4.36 -11.53
N ASP A 23 -9.36 -4.99 -10.46
CA ASP A 23 -10.34 -6.08 -10.54
C ASP A 23 -11.76 -5.55 -10.69
N SER A 24 -12.12 -4.50 -9.97
CA SER A 24 -13.45 -3.91 -10.07
C SER A 24 -13.50 -2.52 -9.43
N PRO A 25 -14.37 -1.64 -9.94
CA PRO A 25 -14.56 -0.33 -9.31
C PRO A 25 -15.04 -0.45 -7.87
N MET A 26 -14.73 0.54 -7.06
CA MET A 26 -15.13 0.58 -5.65
C MET A 26 -15.61 1.97 -5.28
N SER A 27 -16.63 2.04 -4.40
CA SER A 27 -16.99 3.29 -3.74
C SER A 27 -15.95 3.61 -2.66
N GLY A 28 -16.00 4.84 -2.13
CA GLY A 28 -15.15 5.19 -0.99
C GLY A 28 -15.40 4.30 0.21
N TYR A 29 -16.66 3.98 0.47
CA TYR A 29 -17.03 3.06 1.55
C TYR A 29 -16.41 1.68 1.35
N ASP A 30 -16.49 1.17 0.11
CA ASP A 30 -15.91 -0.14 -0.21
C ASP A 30 -14.40 -0.14 0.00
N ALA A 31 -13.73 0.96 -0.35
CA ALA A 31 -12.29 1.09 -0.15
C ALA A 31 -11.94 1.06 1.33
N ILE A 32 -12.72 1.75 2.16
CA ILE A 32 -12.52 1.74 3.62
C ILE A 32 -12.68 0.33 4.17
N SER A 33 -13.75 -0.36 3.77
CA SER A 33 -14.01 -1.73 4.22
C SER A 33 -12.90 -2.67 3.78
N PHE A 34 -12.43 -2.50 2.55
CA PHE A 34 -11.36 -3.32 2.00
C PHE A 34 -10.08 -3.17 2.81
N ILE A 35 -9.70 -1.93 3.10
CA ILE A 35 -8.49 -1.65 3.89
C ILE A 35 -8.61 -2.24 5.28
N HIS A 36 -9.75 -2.05 5.94
CA HIS A 36 -9.97 -2.57 7.29
C HIS A 36 -9.88 -4.11 7.33
N LYS A 37 -10.43 -4.78 6.33
CA LYS A 37 -10.40 -6.24 6.28
C LYS A 37 -9.01 -6.78 6.03
N LYS A 38 -8.27 -6.15 5.12
CA LYS A 38 -6.96 -6.66 4.71
C LYS A 38 -5.90 -6.44 5.76
N PHE A 39 -5.87 -5.26 6.35
CA PHE A 39 -4.80 -4.92 7.27
C PHE A 39 -5.18 -5.07 8.73
N ARG A 40 -6.48 -5.17 9.03
CA ARG A 40 -6.97 -5.17 10.40
C ARG A 40 -6.46 -3.96 11.18
N LEU A 41 -6.12 -2.91 10.47
CA LEU A 41 -5.67 -1.66 11.06
C LEU A 41 -6.86 -0.71 11.15
N LEU A 42 -6.95 -0.01 12.26
CA LEU A 42 -7.92 1.05 12.41
C LEU A 42 -7.40 2.27 11.65
N VAL A 43 -7.69 2.28 10.35
CA VAL A 43 -7.40 3.43 9.52
C VAL A 43 -8.65 4.27 9.47
N SER A 44 -8.53 5.55 9.78
CA SER A 44 -9.69 6.43 9.76
C SER A 44 -10.25 6.57 8.36
N SER A 45 -11.56 6.81 8.27
CA SER A 45 -12.21 7.08 7.00
C SER A 45 -11.55 8.26 6.29
N GLY A 46 -11.17 9.29 7.07
CA GLY A 46 -10.51 10.46 6.51
C GLY A 46 -9.20 10.12 5.84
N THR A 47 -8.43 9.20 6.40
CA THR A 47 -7.17 8.77 5.81
C THR A 47 -7.42 8.10 4.46
N VAL A 48 -8.40 7.20 4.38
CA VAL A 48 -8.72 6.51 3.12
C VAL A 48 -9.21 7.50 2.07
N TYR A 49 -10.10 8.43 2.45
CA TYR A 49 -10.55 9.44 1.50
C TYR A 49 -9.42 10.34 1.04
N SER A 50 -8.48 10.65 1.92
CA SER A 50 -7.30 11.43 1.56
C SER A 50 -6.44 10.69 0.53
N LEU A 51 -6.30 9.37 0.70
CA LEU A 51 -5.57 8.55 -0.27
C LEU A 51 -6.28 8.53 -1.62
N LEU A 52 -7.59 8.34 -1.62
CA LEU A 52 -8.37 8.34 -2.86
C LEU A 52 -8.26 9.69 -3.56
N TYR A 53 -8.34 10.78 -2.79
CA TYR A 53 -8.19 12.12 -3.35
C TYR A 53 -6.82 12.31 -4.01
N SER A 54 -5.76 11.87 -3.34
CA SER A 54 -4.41 11.98 -3.87
C SER A 54 -4.23 11.17 -5.15
N LEU A 55 -4.75 9.95 -5.16
CA LEU A 55 -4.66 9.09 -6.34
C LEU A 55 -5.42 9.70 -7.51
N GLU A 56 -6.59 10.28 -7.24
CA GLU A 56 -7.37 10.93 -8.29
C GLU A 56 -6.67 12.18 -8.81
N ARG A 57 -6.13 13.00 -7.91
CA ARG A 57 -5.38 14.19 -8.30
C ARG A 57 -4.19 13.85 -9.17
N ASP A 58 -3.54 12.73 -8.89
CA ASP A 58 -2.39 12.28 -9.68
C ASP A 58 -2.79 11.57 -10.96
N GLY A 59 -4.08 11.44 -11.23
CA GLY A 59 -4.57 10.86 -12.46
C GLY A 59 -4.54 9.34 -12.51
N LEU A 60 -4.37 8.69 -11.37
CA LEU A 60 -4.26 7.23 -11.30
C LEU A 60 -5.61 6.55 -11.17
N ILE A 61 -6.57 7.23 -10.59
CA ILE A 61 -7.95 6.75 -10.49
C ILE A 61 -8.90 7.88 -10.87
N GLU A 62 -10.13 7.52 -11.17
CA GLU A 62 -11.16 8.48 -11.54
C GLU A 62 -12.45 8.13 -10.81
N GLY A 63 -13.03 9.13 -10.14
CA GLY A 63 -14.29 8.96 -9.44
C GLY A 63 -15.45 9.51 -10.23
N LYS A 64 -16.55 8.75 -10.28
CA LYS A 64 -17.79 9.16 -10.94
C LYS A 64 -18.97 8.88 -10.02
N PHE A 65 -19.97 9.75 -10.07
CA PHE A 65 -21.19 9.51 -9.31
C PHE A 65 -22.03 8.43 -9.98
N SER A 66 -22.47 7.49 -9.17
CA SER A 66 -23.38 6.43 -9.61
C SER A 66 -24.27 6.11 -8.42
N ASN A 67 -25.60 6.22 -8.60
CA ASN A 67 -26.57 5.93 -7.53
C ASN A 67 -26.23 6.65 -6.22
N ARG A 68 -25.95 7.96 -6.33
CA ARG A 68 -25.63 8.81 -5.18
C ARG A 68 -24.30 8.45 -4.48
N LYS A 69 -23.51 7.59 -5.09
CA LYS A 69 -22.20 7.23 -4.57
C LYS A 69 -21.14 7.66 -5.55
N ARG A 70 -19.99 8.05 -5.01
CA ARG A 70 -18.83 8.27 -5.84
C ARG A 70 -18.10 6.93 -5.97
N VAL A 71 -18.00 6.45 -7.18
CA VAL A 71 -17.37 5.17 -7.49
C VAL A 71 -16.07 5.45 -8.22
N TYR A 72 -15.00 4.81 -7.77
CA TYR A 72 -13.67 5.00 -8.32
C TYR A 72 -13.29 3.83 -9.20
N ALA A 73 -12.61 4.15 -10.30
CA ALA A 73 -12.08 3.16 -11.21
C ALA A 73 -10.65 3.52 -11.57
N LEU A 74 -9.86 2.53 -11.92
CA LEU A 74 -8.50 2.74 -12.35
C LEU A 74 -8.49 3.41 -13.72
N THR A 75 -7.62 4.40 -13.89
CA THR A 75 -7.42 5.03 -15.20
C THR A 75 -6.41 4.24 -16.00
N GLU A 76 -6.22 4.61 -17.27
CA GLU A 76 -5.17 4.00 -18.09
C GLU A 76 -3.79 4.19 -17.45
N LYS A 77 -3.53 5.40 -16.95
CA LYS A 77 -2.28 5.69 -16.24
C LYS A 77 -2.14 4.82 -14.99
N GLY A 78 -3.24 4.63 -14.26
CA GLY A 78 -3.25 3.76 -13.09
C GLY A 78 -2.95 2.32 -13.44
N GLU A 79 -3.55 1.83 -14.53
CA GLU A 79 -3.30 0.48 -15.00
C GLU A 79 -1.83 0.28 -15.38
N GLU A 80 -1.25 1.22 -16.09
CA GLU A 80 0.17 1.17 -16.44
C GLU A 80 1.03 1.17 -15.18
N THR A 81 0.66 1.96 -14.18
CA THR A 81 1.40 2.04 -12.93
C THR A 81 1.36 0.70 -12.20
N VAL A 82 0.18 0.09 -12.10
CA VAL A 82 0.04 -1.22 -11.45
C VAL A 82 0.85 -2.27 -12.19
N GLN A 83 0.81 -2.24 -13.52
CA GLN A 83 1.56 -3.19 -14.31
C GLN A 83 3.07 -3.03 -14.10
N THR A 84 3.55 -1.80 -14.05
CA THR A 84 4.97 -1.53 -13.79
C THR A 84 5.38 -2.07 -12.42
N ILE A 85 4.54 -1.87 -11.41
CA ILE A 85 4.81 -2.39 -10.08
C ILE A 85 4.81 -3.92 -10.11
N GLN A 86 3.87 -4.52 -10.81
CA GLN A 86 3.78 -5.98 -10.93
C GLN A 86 5.04 -6.56 -11.58
N GLU A 87 5.51 -5.91 -12.63
CA GLU A 87 6.72 -6.37 -13.33
C GLU A 87 7.98 -6.24 -12.47
N ALA A 88 7.99 -5.29 -11.55
CA ALA A 88 9.12 -5.09 -10.64
C ALA A 88 8.90 -5.79 -9.30
N SER A 89 7.80 -6.51 -9.12
CA SER A 89 7.41 -7.01 -7.81
C SER A 89 8.45 -7.96 -7.21
N GLU A 90 9.07 -8.79 -8.02
CA GLU A 90 10.08 -9.71 -7.52
C GLU A 90 11.30 -8.98 -6.98
N GLN A 91 11.79 -7.99 -7.73
CA GLN A 91 12.93 -7.20 -7.28
C GLN A 91 12.59 -6.39 -6.04
N ILE A 92 11.37 -5.83 -5.99
CA ILE A 92 10.92 -5.07 -4.83
C ILE A 92 10.85 -5.99 -3.61
N GLN A 93 10.30 -7.18 -3.78
CA GLN A 93 10.17 -8.15 -2.70
C GLN A 93 11.54 -8.55 -2.15
N ILE A 94 12.49 -8.83 -3.04
CA ILE A 94 13.84 -9.19 -2.65
C ILE A 94 14.50 -8.04 -1.91
N PHE A 95 14.38 -6.83 -2.44
CA PHE A 95 14.94 -5.64 -1.81
C PHE A 95 14.37 -5.45 -0.39
N MET A 96 13.06 -5.53 -0.26
CA MET A 96 12.42 -5.32 1.04
C MET A 96 12.77 -6.43 2.02
N SER A 97 12.84 -7.67 1.55
CA SER A 97 13.22 -8.79 2.40
C SER A 97 14.63 -8.59 2.95
N ASN A 98 15.55 -8.19 2.10
CA ASN A 98 16.93 -7.93 2.53
C ASN A 98 17.01 -6.75 3.48
N LEU A 99 16.25 -5.71 3.20
CA LEU A 99 16.20 -4.53 4.07
C LEU A 99 15.71 -4.90 5.48
N PHE A 100 14.62 -5.65 5.56
CA PHE A 100 14.06 -6.02 6.85
C PHE A 100 14.94 -7.00 7.60
N LYS A 101 15.59 -7.90 6.91
CA LYS A 101 16.59 -8.77 7.54
C LYS A 101 17.69 -7.93 8.17
N ARG A 102 18.18 -6.94 7.43
CA ARG A 102 19.23 -6.06 7.91
C ARG A 102 18.77 -5.26 9.12
N LEU A 103 17.56 -4.74 9.09
CA LEU A 103 16.99 -4.00 10.20
C LEU A 103 16.85 -4.89 11.44
N ASN A 104 16.38 -6.11 11.25
CA ASN A 104 16.19 -7.04 12.36
C ASN A 104 17.53 -7.47 12.95
N ASN A 105 18.52 -7.70 12.14
CA ASN A 105 19.87 -8.02 12.62
C ASN A 105 20.45 -6.88 13.43
N THR A 106 20.25 -5.65 12.98
CA THR A 106 20.70 -4.47 13.71
C THR A 106 19.99 -4.38 15.07
N LYS A 107 18.75 -4.84 15.14
CA LYS A 107 17.93 -4.80 16.33
C LYS A 107 18.31 -5.86 17.36
N ILE A 108 18.94 -6.94 16.92
CA ILE A 108 19.37 -8.02 17.80
C ILE A 108 20.45 -7.50 18.75
N SER A 109 20.37 -7.87 20.01
CA SER A 109 21.37 -7.46 21.00
C SER A 109 22.75 -7.96 20.60
N LYS A 110 23.78 -7.34 21.16
CA LYS A 110 25.15 -7.74 20.85
C LYS A 110 25.44 -9.18 21.27
N GLU A 111 24.83 -9.65 22.33
CA GLU A 111 25.00 -11.03 22.75
C GLU A 111 24.42 -11.98 21.73
N GLU A 112 23.23 -11.66 21.22
CA GLU A 112 22.59 -12.47 20.19
C GLU A 112 23.33 -12.39 18.88
N LEU A 113 23.90 -11.24 18.60
CA LEU A 113 24.66 -11.04 17.38
C LEU A 113 25.80 -12.02 17.27
N ASP A 114 26.48 -12.30 18.37
CA ASP A 114 27.59 -13.24 18.38
C ASP A 114 27.17 -14.66 18.06
N THR A 115 25.89 -15.00 18.28
CA THR A 115 25.42 -16.36 18.06
C THR A 115 24.70 -16.52 16.72
N VAL A 116 24.08 -15.47 16.19
CA VAL A 116 23.22 -15.62 15.01
C VAL A 116 23.73 -14.89 13.78
N VAL A 117 24.71 -14.06 13.93
CA VAL A 117 25.14 -13.19 12.84
C VAL A 117 25.60 -13.96 11.61
N TYR A 118 25.98 -15.18 11.74
CA TYR A 118 26.53 -15.98 10.66
C TYR A 118 25.58 -17.04 10.15
N SER A 119 24.34 -16.97 10.53
CA SER A 119 23.38 -18.00 10.17
C SER A 119 22.76 -17.78 8.80
N GLU A 120 23.21 -16.79 8.07
CA GLU A 120 22.69 -16.58 6.73
C GLU A 120 23.22 -17.52 5.73
#